data_01e85ec72b03ddbd10a8408ca4786953
#
_entry.id   01e85ec72b03ddbd10a8408ca4786953
#
_cell.length_a   1.000
_cell.length_b   1.000
_cell.length_c   1.000
_cell.angle_alpha   90.00
_cell.angle_beta   90.00
_cell.angle_gamma   90.00
#
_symmetry.space_group_name_H-M   'P 1'
#
loop_
_entity.id
_entity.type
_entity.pdbx_description
1 polymer ?
#
loop_
_entity_poly.entity_id
_entity_poly.type
_entity_poly.pdbx_seq_one_letter_code
_entity_poly.pdbx_strand_id
1 'polypeptide(L)'
;MSKELKTGIIAVIIIGISIWGFNFLKGQNLLDPGSRTFKVEYAKIGGLSKSSTVTINGLKVGKVDNIEFDTSVEKRGHLLVTFIIDNDFEFSKRSIVKIYSPNPLSGSNLAIIPNYEGDMAMSGDLLQGEMEESLFTSIGERLNPLQQKIESVIVRTDSLFSGLNKVLSDNTINGINTSITNLSGTIIDIRKTIESVNSMVADNQENLKITIENTRNIT
;
A
#
# COMPACT_ATOMS: atom_id res chain seq x y z
N MET A 1 42.81 -7.52 44.32
CA MET A 1 42.35 -7.98 43.00
C MET A 1 43.50 -7.85 42.03
N SER A 2 43.84 -8.91 41.31
CA SER A 2 44.91 -8.89 40.29
C SER A 2 44.50 -7.98 39.13
N LYS A 3 45.48 -7.46 38.38
CA LYS A 3 45.20 -6.56 37.25
C LYS A 3 44.42 -7.30 36.17
N GLU A 4 44.68 -8.60 35.99
CA GLU A 4 44.02 -9.46 35.03
C GLU A 4 42.53 -9.63 35.35
N LEU A 5 42.18 -9.76 36.64
CA LEU A 5 40.79 -9.89 37.06
C LEU A 5 39.98 -8.61 36.80
N LYS A 6 40.59 -7.43 37.03
CA LYS A 6 39.94 -6.14 36.71
C LYS A 6 39.68 -5.98 35.22
N THR A 7 40.67 -6.33 34.38
CA THR A 7 40.55 -6.27 32.92
C THR A 7 39.47 -7.23 32.42
N GLY A 8 39.40 -8.45 32.98
CA GLY A 8 38.37 -9.43 32.64
C GLY A 8 36.94 -8.94 32.96
N ILE A 9 36.75 -8.34 34.14
CA ILE A 9 35.48 -7.78 34.55
C ILE A 9 35.04 -6.64 33.61
N ILE A 10 35.96 -5.73 33.27
CA ILE A 10 35.66 -4.63 32.34
C ILE A 10 35.29 -5.17 30.97
N ALA A 11 35.98 -6.16 30.45
CA ALA A 11 35.65 -6.79 29.15
C ALA A 11 34.23 -7.41 29.14
N VAL A 12 33.87 -8.12 30.20
CA VAL A 12 32.51 -8.69 30.32
C VAL A 12 31.43 -7.62 30.36
N ILE A 13 31.68 -6.51 31.09
CA ILE A 13 30.72 -5.39 31.13
C ILE A 13 30.56 -4.75 29.76
N ILE A 14 31.64 -4.52 29.02
CA ILE A 14 31.59 -3.94 27.67
C ILE A 14 30.80 -4.82 26.72
N ILE A 15 31.05 -6.15 26.75
CA ILE A 15 30.30 -7.11 25.92
C ILE A 15 28.81 -7.09 26.29
N GLY A 16 28.50 -7.08 27.61
CA GLY A 16 27.10 -7.01 28.07
C GLY A 16 26.40 -5.74 27.59
N ILE A 17 27.04 -4.58 27.68
CA ILE A 17 26.51 -3.30 27.20
C ILE A 17 26.35 -3.32 25.66
N SER A 18 27.29 -3.92 24.94
CA SER A 18 27.22 -4.02 23.48
C SER A 18 26.05 -4.90 23.03
N ILE A 19 25.82 -6.04 23.65
CA ILE A 19 24.70 -6.93 23.37
C ILE A 19 23.37 -6.23 23.72
N TRP A 20 23.31 -5.58 24.87
CA TRP A 20 22.12 -4.83 25.28
C TRP A 20 21.82 -3.67 24.32
N GLY A 21 22.83 -2.87 23.95
CA GLY A 21 22.70 -1.76 23.02
C GLY A 21 22.27 -2.23 21.61
N PHE A 22 22.81 -3.35 21.15
CA PHE A 22 22.40 -3.95 19.87
C PHE A 22 20.94 -4.39 19.87
N ASN A 23 20.48 -5.01 20.94
CA ASN A 23 19.07 -5.41 21.08
C ASN A 23 18.13 -4.19 21.22
N PHE A 24 18.60 -3.13 21.90
CA PHE A 24 17.88 -1.87 21.99
C PHE A 24 17.74 -1.18 20.62
N LEU A 25 18.81 -1.14 19.81
CA LEU A 25 18.77 -0.60 18.46
C LEU A 25 17.87 -1.40 17.50
N LYS A 26 17.75 -2.72 17.69
CA LYS A 26 16.78 -3.56 16.97
C LYS A 26 15.33 -3.27 17.36
N GLY A 27 15.09 -2.36 18.31
CA GLY A 27 13.74 -2.02 18.78
C GLY A 27 13.05 -3.14 19.52
N GLN A 28 13.77 -4.11 20.06
CA GLN A 28 13.26 -5.11 20.98
C GLN A 28 13.24 -4.51 22.38
N ASN A 29 12.14 -3.92 22.78
CA ASN A 29 11.92 -3.50 24.18
C ASN A 29 11.64 -4.77 25.01
N LEU A 30 12.70 -5.48 25.41
CA LEU A 30 12.60 -6.67 26.26
C LEU A 30 12.09 -6.37 27.69
N LEU A 31 11.89 -5.08 28.01
CA LEU A 31 11.57 -4.60 29.34
C LEU A 31 10.28 -3.81 29.42
N ASP A 32 9.45 -3.84 28.37
CA ASP A 32 8.16 -3.13 28.39
C ASP A 32 7.03 -4.10 28.75
N PRO A 33 6.59 -4.13 30.03
CA PRO A 33 5.54 -5.04 30.51
C PRO A 33 4.15 -4.74 29.92
N GLY A 34 4.01 -3.66 29.14
CA GLY A 34 2.74 -3.22 28.55
C GLY A 34 2.56 -3.55 27.06
N SER A 35 3.57 -4.14 26.39
CA SER A 35 3.42 -4.42 24.97
C SER A 35 2.49 -5.63 24.74
N ARG A 36 1.50 -5.45 23.85
CA ARG A 36 0.53 -6.48 23.45
C ARG A 36 0.82 -6.93 22.03
N THR A 37 0.79 -8.23 21.81
CA THR A 37 1.05 -8.84 20.51
C THR A 37 -0.27 -9.29 19.90
N PHE A 38 -0.49 -9.04 18.63
CA PHE A 38 -1.67 -9.46 17.88
C PHE A 38 -1.25 -10.13 16.58
N LYS A 39 -2.14 -10.93 16.04
CA LYS A 39 -1.94 -11.63 14.77
C LYS A 39 -3.02 -11.21 13.78
N VAL A 40 -2.67 -11.22 12.51
CA VAL A 40 -3.59 -10.97 11.42
C VAL A 40 -3.16 -11.74 10.18
N GLU A 41 -4.13 -12.22 9.42
CA GLU A 41 -3.89 -13.04 8.25
C GLU A 41 -4.19 -12.26 6.98
N TYR A 42 -3.32 -12.42 5.96
CA TYR A 42 -3.49 -11.80 4.65
C TYR A 42 -3.16 -12.78 3.53
N ALA A 43 -3.92 -12.72 2.45
CA ALA A 43 -3.56 -13.42 1.21
C ALA A 43 -2.38 -12.74 0.48
N LYS A 44 -2.21 -11.43 0.67
CA LYS A 44 -1.14 -10.60 0.07
C LYS A 44 -0.76 -9.52 1.08
N ILE A 45 0.51 -9.11 1.10
CA ILE A 45 1.00 -8.09 2.04
C ILE A 45 1.52 -6.82 1.37
N GLY A 46 1.58 -6.76 0.04
CA GLY A 46 1.83 -5.53 -0.73
C GLY A 46 3.04 -4.70 -0.28
N GLY A 47 4.17 -5.34 0.07
CA GLY A 47 5.36 -4.62 0.51
C GLY A 47 5.42 -4.31 2.01
N LEU A 48 4.52 -4.90 2.81
CA LEU A 48 4.65 -4.87 4.27
C LEU A 48 5.90 -5.68 4.69
N SER A 49 6.68 -5.16 5.60
CA SER A 49 7.92 -5.75 6.07
C SER A 49 8.01 -5.76 7.60
N LYS A 50 8.98 -6.48 8.15
CA LYS A 50 9.33 -6.36 9.57
C LYS A 50 9.66 -4.91 9.90
N SER A 51 9.26 -4.46 11.07
CA SER A 51 9.39 -3.08 11.54
C SER A 51 8.50 -2.04 10.83
N SER A 52 7.65 -2.45 9.85
CA SER A 52 6.60 -1.57 9.32
C SER A 52 5.76 -0.98 10.46
N THR A 53 5.39 0.28 10.32
CA THR A 53 4.66 1.01 11.37
C THR A 53 3.23 0.49 11.53
N VAL A 54 2.76 0.38 12.78
CA VAL A 54 1.36 0.15 13.12
C VAL A 54 0.77 1.45 13.65
N THR A 55 -0.37 1.86 13.11
CA THR A 55 -1.05 3.11 13.47
C THR A 55 -2.49 2.87 13.89
N ILE A 56 -3.02 3.75 14.75
CA ILE A 56 -4.45 3.91 15.02
C ILE A 56 -4.78 5.38 14.73
N ASN A 57 -5.72 5.62 13.83
CA ASN A 57 -6.10 6.98 13.41
C ASN A 57 -4.89 7.85 12.99
N GLY A 58 -3.86 7.23 12.39
CA GLY A 58 -2.63 7.91 11.97
C GLY A 58 -1.56 8.06 13.06
N LEU A 59 -1.88 7.83 14.34
CA LEU A 59 -0.90 7.83 15.42
C LEU A 59 -0.14 6.50 15.42
N LYS A 60 1.19 6.55 15.43
CA LYS A 60 2.03 5.35 15.59
C LYS A 60 1.83 4.77 16.99
N VAL A 61 1.40 3.50 17.04
CA VAL A 61 1.15 2.76 18.28
C VAL A 61 2.00 1.50 18.40
N GLY A 62 2.73 1.12 17.33
CA GLY A 62 3.51 -0.10 17.35
C GLY A 62 4.24 -0.38 16.05
N LYS A 63 4.61 -1.64 15.87
CA LYS A 63 5.34 -2.12 14.69
C LYS A 63 5.01 -3.57 14.36
N VAL A 64 5.24 -3.95 13.10
CA VAL A 64 5.24 -5.35 12.65
C VAL A 64 6.47 -6.06 13.24
N ASP A 65 6.25 -7.17 13.91
CA ASP A 65 7.30 -7.98 14.52
C ASP A 65 7.74 -9.13 13.61
N ASN A 66 6.80 -9.91 13.10
CA ASN A 66 7.10 -11.06 12.26
C ASN A 66 6.09 -11.23 11.12
N ILE A 67 6.55 -11.82 10.03
CA ILE A 67 5.73 -12.21 8.89
C ILE A 67 6.18 -13.62 8.49
N GLU A 68 5.26 -14.56 8.48
CA GLU A 68 5.52 -15.95 8.14
C GLU A 68 4.38 -16.55 7.30
N PHE A 69 4.65 -17.60 6.56
CA PHE A 69 3.59 -18.30 5.84
C PHE A 69 2.74 -19.13 6.82
N ASP A 70 1.42 -19.10 6.62
CA ASP A 70 0.54 -20.03 7.31
C ASP A 70 0.81 -21.45 6.81
N THR A 71 1.14 -22.34 7.74
CA THR A 71 1.48 -23.74 7.48
C THR A 71 0.25 -24.65 7.45
N SER A 72 -0.95 -24.14 7.77
CA SER A 72 -2.18 -24.92 7.75
C SER A 72 -2.56 -25.36 6.33
N VAL A 73 -3.14 -26.54 6.21
CA VAL A 73 -3.49 -27.11 4.89
C VAL A 73 -4.57 -26.29 4.20
N GLU A 74 -5.48 -25.69 4.97
CA GLU A 74 -6.63 -24.91 4.47
C GLU A 74 -6.25 -23.50 3.98
N LYS A 75 -5.13 -22.94 4.50
CA LYS A 75 -4.71 -21.55 4.23
C LYS A 75 -3.32 -21.47 3.62
N ARG A 76 -2.95 -22.50 2.87
CA ARG A 76 -1.65 -22.55 2.20
C ARG A 76 -1.41 -21.35 1.32
N GLY A 77 -0.31 -20.63 1.59
CA GLY A 77 0.06 -19.43 0.85
C GLY A 77 -0.44 -18.11 1.46
N HIS A 78 -1.26 -18.16 2.50
CA HIS A 78 -1.57 -16.99 3.31
C HIS A 78 -0.38 -16.62 4.20
N LEU A 79 -0.32 -15.39 4.59
CA LEU A 79 0.74 -14.81 5.40
C LEU A 79 0.17 -14.42 6.76
N LEU A 80 0.75 -14.95 7.81
CA LEU A 80 0.44 -14.59 9.18
C LEU A 80 1.38 -13.46 9.61
N VAL A 81 0.82 -12.31 9.85
CA VAL A 81 1.54 -11.13 10.31
C VAL A 81 1.34 -10.98 11.81
N THR A 82 2.44 -10.96 12.54
CA THR A 82 2.47 -10.68 13.98
C THR A 82 2.92 -9.25 14.18
N PHE A 83 2.21 -8.46 14.96
CA PHE A 83 2.56 -7.08 15.26
C PHE A 83 2.41 -6.79 16.76
N ILE A 84 3.17 -5.82 17.23
CA ILE A 84 3.23 -5.40 18.62
C ILE A 84 2.66 -3.99 18.73
N ILE A 85 1.88 -3.76 19.78
CA ILE A 85 1.37 -2.46 20.17
C ILE A 85 2.00 -2.08 21.51
N ASP A 86 2.66 -0.94 21.56
CA ASP A 86 3.35 -0.40 22.71
C ASP A 86 2.45 0.62 23.47
N ASN A 87 1.14 0.49 23.34
CA ASN A 87 0.16 1.42 23.89
C ASN A 87 -1.00 0.64 24.53
N ASP A 88 -1.57 1.20 25.61
CA ASP A 88 -2.70 0.63 26.34
C ASP A 88 -4.07 0.86 25.69
N PHE A 89 -4.10 1.36 24.44
CA PHE A 89 -5.34 1.63 23.74
C PHE A 89 -6.16 0.36 23.54
N GLU A 90 -7.36 0.33 24.10
CA GLU A 90 -8.26 -0.81 24.03
C GLU A 90 -9.13 -0.77 22.78
N PHE A 91 -9.32 -1.91 22.14
CA PHE A 91 -10.19 -2.11 21.00
C PHE A 91 -10.75 -3.53 21.00
N SER A 92 -11.86 -3.72 20.30
CA SER A 92 -12.54 -5.00 20.20
C SER A 92 -11.87 -5.96 19.22
N LYS A 93 -12.10 -7.27 19.38
CA LYS A 93 -11.73 -8.32 18.40
C LYS A 93 -12.33 -8.10 17.00
N ARG A 94 -13.39 -7.30 16.91
CA ARG A 94 -14.01 -6.90 15.64
C ARG A 94 -13.29 -5.77 14.92
N SER A 95 -12.21 -5.26 15.50
CA SER A 95 -11.37 -4.26 14.84
C SER A 95 -10.71 -4.83 13.60
N ILE A 96 -10.56 -4.00 12.56
CA ILE A 96 -9.97 -4.38 11.29
C ILE A 96 -8.54 -3.88 11.24
N VAL A 97 -7.60 -4.73 10.85
CA VAL A 97 -6.21 -4.34 10.62
C VAL A 97 -6.00 -4.22 9.10
N LYS A 98 -5.81 -2.99 8.66
CA LYS A 98 -5.72 -2.68 7.23
C LYS A 98 -4.28 -2.44 6.81
N ILE A 99 -3.82 -3.13 5.76
CA ILE A 99 -2.57 -2.77 5.09
C ILE A 99 -2.85 -1.55 4.22
N TYR A 100 -2.05 -0.50 4.38
CA TYR A 100 -2.13 0.72 3.57
C TYR A 100 -0.73 1.24 3.21
N SER A 101 -0.66 1.97 2.12
CA SER A 101 0.58 2.62 1.70
C SER A 101 0.40 4.13 1.78
N PRO A 102 1.03 4.81 2.74
CA PRO A 102 0.88 6.26 2.93
C PRO A 102 1.39 7.05 1.72
N ASN A 103 2.34 6.51 1.01
CA ASN A 103 2.79 6.99 -0.30
C ASN A 103 3.37 5.82 -1.13
N PRO A 104 3.40 5.92 -2.45
CA PRO A 104 3.86 4.84 -3.33
C PRO A 104 5.32 4.39 -3.11
N LEU A 105 6.14 5.22 -2.46
CA LEU A 105 7.58 4.99 -2.29
C LEU A 105 7.97 4.48 -0.89
N SER A 106 7.06 4.53 0.10
CA SER A 106 7.42 4.27 1.50
C SER A 106 7.18 2.84 1.98
N GLY A 107 6.78 1.93 1.12
CA GLY A 107 6.32 0.61 1.54
C GLY A 107 4.95 0.65 2.23
N SER A 108 4.50 -0.50 2.72
CA SER A 108 3.21 -0.63 3.37
C SER A 108 3.33 -0.61 4.89
N ASN A 109 2.29 -0.11 5.53
CA ASN A 109 2.11 -0.04 6.98
C ASN A 109 0.80 -0.70 7.39
N LEU A 110 0.59 -0.92 8.67
CA LEU A 110 -0.67 -1.36 9.24
C LEU A 110 -1.44 -0.19 9.84
N ALA A 111 -2.73 -0.11 9.58
CA ALA A 111 -3.66 0.75 10.29
C ALA A 111 -4.70 -0.11 11.00
N ILE A 112 -4.85 0.06 12.29
CA ILE A 112 -5.94 -0.53 13.04
C ILE A 112 -7.12 0.45 12.96
N ILE A 113 -8.23 -0.05 12.44
CA ILE A 113 -9.54 0.62 12.46
C ILE A 113 -10.26 0.10 13.69
N PRO A 114 -10.27 0.85 14.81
CA PRO A 114 -10.79 0.35 16.05
C PRO A 114 -12.31 0.18 15.98
N ASN A 115 -12.79 -0.93 16.53
CA ASN A 115 -14.18 -1.16 16.86
C ASN A 115 -14.28 -1.31 18.37
N TYR A 116 -15.37 -0.86 18.97
CA TYR A 116 -15.58 -0.88 20.42
C TYR A 116 -16.72 -1.81 20.83
N GLU A 117 -17.36 -2.49 19.85
CA GLU A 117 -18.44 -3.42 20.09
C GLU A 117 -17.94 -4.84 20.28
N GLY A 118 -18.47 -5.56 21.26
CA GLY A 118 -18.14 -6.96 21.53
C GLY A 118 -16.95 -7.13 22.47
N ASP A 119 -16.32 -8.30 22.41
CA ASP A 119 -15.21 -8.66 23.28
C ASP A 119 -13.96 -7.84 22.99
N MET A 120 -13.28 -7.38 24.03
CA MET A 120 -12.01 -6.68 23.90
C MET A 120 -10.91 -7.61 23.40
N ALA A 121 -10.05 -7.11 22.55
CA ALA A 121 -8.92 -7.84 22.01
C ALA A 121 -7.82 -8.01 23.07
N MET A 122 -7.38 -9.24 23.26
CA MET A 122 -6.32 -9.62 24.19
C MET A 122 -5.04 -9.98 23.42
N SER A 123 -3.91 -9.88 24.11
CA SER A 123 -2.63 -10.28 23.53
C SER A 123 -2.67 -11.73 23.05
N GLY A 124 -2.27 -11.96 21.81
CA GLY A 124 -2.31 -13.28 21.13
C GLY A 124 -3.51 -13.45 20.20
N ASP A 125 -4.52 -12.59 20.26
CA ASP A 125 -5.72 -12.72 19.43
C ASP A 125 -5.41 -12.54 17.93
N LEU A 126 -6.19 -13.25 17.11
CA LEU A 126 -6.21 -13.11 15.66
C LEU A 126 -7.30 -12.09 15.28
N LEU A 127 -6.90 -11.04 14.59
CA LEU A 127 -7.79 -9.97 14.12
C LEU A 127 -8.10 -10.15 12.63
N GLN A 128 -9.14 -9.47 12.17
CA GLN A 128 -9.51 -9.45 10.76
C GLN A 128 -8.57 -8.55 9.97
N GLY A 129 -8.00 -9.08 8.86
CA GLY A 129 -7.12 -8.34 7.96
C GLY A 129 -7.86 -7.86 6.71
N GLU A 130 -7.56 -6.64 6.30
CA GLU A 130 -7.95 -6.08 5.01
C GLU A 130 -6.74 -5.46 4.32
N MET A 131 -6.78 -5.35 3.01
CA MET A 131 -5.76 -4.67 2.23
C MET A 131 -6.40 -3.51 1.48
N GLU A 132 -5.81 -2.33 1.59
CA GLU A 132 -6.21 -1.18 0.79
C GLU A 132 -5.81 -1.39 -0.67
N GLU A 133 -6.71 -1.06 -1.58
CA GLU A 133 -6.39 -1.08 -3.00
C GLU A 133 -5.29 -0.07 -3.31
N SER A 134 -4.34 -0.49 -4.13
CA SER A 134 -3.25 0.39 -4.57
C SER A 134 -3.83 1.63 -5.28
N LEU A 135 -3.24 2.81 -5.00
CA LEU A 135 -3.59 4.05 -5.72
C LEU A 135 -3.53 3.88 -7.24
N PHE A 136 -2.60 3.06 -7.74
CA PHE A 136 -2.46 2.78 -9.17
C PHE A 136 -3.62 1.96 -9.72
N THR A 137 -4.14 0.99 -8.96
CA THR A 137 -5.34 0.23 -9.33
C THR A 137 -6.55 1.16 -9.40
N SER A 138 -6.73 2.01 -8.41
CA SER A 138 -7.83 2.99 -8.34
C SER A 138 -7.76 4.02 -9.47
N ILE A 139 -6.56 4.45 -9.91
CA ILE A 139 -6.38 5.34 -11.07
C ILE A 139 -6.77 4.61 -12.35
N GLY A 140 -6.31 3.37 -12.55
CA GLY A 140 -6.66 2.55 -13.72
C GLY A 140 -8.18 2.36 -13.86
N GLU A 141 -8.85 2.04 -12.77
CA GLU A 141 -10.32 1.88 -12.74
C GLU A 141 -11.07 3.18 -13.05
N ARG A 142 -10.56 4.33 -12.63
CA ARG A 142 -11.16 5.65 -12.92
C ARG A 142 -10.92 6.12 -14.35
N LEU A 143 -9.87 5.62 -15.02
CA LEU A 143 -9.59 5.94 -16.43
C LEU A 143 -10.53 5.17 -17.39
N ASN A 144 -10.97 3.96 -17.04
CA ASN A 144 -11.89 3.17 -17.86
C ASN A 144 -13.21 3.89 -18.19
N PRO A 145 -13.93 4.54 -17.25
CA PRO A 145 -15.14 5.29 -17.56
C PRO A 145 -14.89 6.51 -18.45
N LEU A 146 -13.70 7.11 -18.37
CA LEU A 146 -13.30 8.24 -19.22
C LEU A 146 -13.13 7.75 -20.67
N GLN A 147 -12.47 6.62 -20.88
CA GLN A 147 -12.31 6.01 -22.20
C GLN A 147 -13.67 5.69 -22.84
N GLN A 148 -14.59 5.07 -22.09
CA GLN A 148 -15.96 4.78 -22.57
C GLN A 148 -16.74 6.05 -22.92
N LYS A 149 -16.61 7.13 -22.14
CA LYS A 149 -17.24 8.42 -22.44
C LYS A 149 -16.68 9.04 -23.71
N ILE A 150 -15.38 8.98 -23.93
CA ILE A 150 -14.73 9.47 -25.14
C ILE A 150 -15.23 8.68 -26.36
N GLU A 151 -15.27 7.35 -26.29
CA GLU A 151 -15.83 6.51 -27.35
C GLU A 151 -17.30 6.86 -27.67
N SER A 152 -18.12 7.08 -26.65
CA SER A 152 -19.52 7.47 -26.83
C SER A 152 -19.66 8.86 -27.50
N VAL A 153 -18.77 9.79 -27.20
CA VAL A 153 -18.73 11.11 -27.85
C VAL A 153 -18.37 10.97 -29.33
N ILE A 154 -17.39 10.14 -29.66
CA ILE A 154 -16.98 9.87 -31.06
C ILE A 154 -18.17 9.34 -31.86
N VAL A 155 -18.85 8.29 -31.36
CA VAL A 155 -20.01 7.66 -32.05
C VAL A 155 -21.17 8.64 -32.20
N ARG A 156 -21.44 9.46 -31.22
CA ARG A 156 -22.51 10.50 -31.32
C ARG A 156 -22.17 11.60 -32.28
N THR A 157 -20.89 11.97 -32.38
CA THR A 157 -20.38 12.97 -33.33
C THR A 157 -20.57 12.45 -34.77
N ASP A 158 -20.20 11.22 -35.08
CA ASP A 158 -20.42 10.63 -36.40
C ASP A 158 -21.91 10.59 -36.79
N SER A 159 -22.80 10.30 -35.83
CA SER A 159 -24.24 10.29 -36.04
C SER A 159 -24.81 11.70 -36.32
N LEU A 160 -24.32 12.72 -35.63
CA LEU A 160 -24.65 14.12 -35.84
C LEU A 160 -24.26 14.58 -37.26
N PHE A 161 -23.08 14.16 -37.73
CA PHE A 161 -22.60 14.55 -39.04
C PHE A 161 -23.30 13.85 -40.20
N SER A 162 -23.72 12.58 -40.03
CA SER A 162 -24.59 11.91 -40.98
C SER A 162 -25.95 12.61 -41.15
N GLY A 163 -26.47 13.20 -40.09
CA GLY A 163 -27.72 13.99 -40.11
C GLY A 163 -27.55 15.36 -40.75
N LEU A 164 -26.42 16.05 -40.47
CA LEU A 164 -26.15 17.42 -40.95
C LEU A 164 -25.84 17.46 -42.45
N ASN A 165 -25.18 16.48 -43.01
CA ASN A 165 -24.91 16.36 -44.47
C ASN A 165 -26.20 16.38 -45.33
N LYS A 166 -27.36 16.14 -44.73
CA LYS A 166 -28.65 16.18 -45.43
C LYS A 166 -29.29 17.59 -45.49
N VAL A 167 -28.81 18.56 -44.72
CA VAL A 167 -29.53 19.81 -44.44
C VAL A 167 -28.75 21.09 -44.83
N LEU A 168 -27.44 21.02 -45.09
CA LEU A 168 -26.57 22.23 -45.16
C LEU A 168 -25.97 22.51 -46.54
N SER A 169 -25.83 23.82 -46.86
CA SER A 169 -25.14 24.29 -48.07
C SER A 169 -23.63 24.02 -48.05
N ASP A 170 -23.00 23.95 -49.24
CA ASP A 170 -21.59 23.55 -49.44
C ASP A 170 -20.58 24.34 -48.57
N ASN A 171 -20.82 25.64 -48.33
CA ASN A 171 -19.94 26.45 -47.48
C ASN A 171 -20.00 26.09 -45.99
N THR A 172 -21.17 25.72 -45.51
CA THR A 172 -21.38 25.29 -44.12
C THR A 172 -20.82 23.88 -43.92
N ILE A 173 -20.97 23.02 -44.94
CA ILE A 173 -20.43 21.67 -44.96
C ILE A 173 -18.88 21.73 -44.83
N ASN A 174 -18.21 22.60 -45.54
CA ASN A 174 -16.75 22.75 -45.45
C ASN A 174 -16.28 23.26 -44.08
N GLY A 175 -16.99 24.23 -43.47
CA GLY A 175 -16.68 24.68 -42.11
C GLY A 175 -16.88 23.59 -41.04
N ILE A 176 -17.93 22.81 -41.18
CA ILE A 176 -18.22 21.68 -40.32
C ILE A 176 -17.16 20.57 -40.50
N ASN A 177 -16.83 20.22 -41.75
CA ASN A 177 -15.79 19.22 -42.02
C ASN A 177 -14.44 19.61 -41.41
N THR A 178 -14.08 20.88 -41.48
CA THR A 178 -12.85 21.39 -40.81
C THR A 178 -12.95 21.23 -39.30
N SER A 179 -14.08 21.54 -38.69
CA SER A 179 -14.32 21.39 -37.26
C SER A 179 -14.28 19.93 -36.81
N ILE A 180 -14.82 19.03 -37.66
CA ILE A 180 -14.77 17.57 -37.43
C ILE A 180 -13.32 17.08 -37.44
N THR A 181 -12.57 17.49 -38.46
CA THR A 181 -11.17 17.08 -38.60
C THR A 181 -10.38 17.52 -37.38
N ASN A 182 -10.60 18.73 -36.91
CA ASN A 182 -9.96 19.25 -35.70
C ASN A 182 -10.40 18.47 -34.44
N LEU A 183 -11.70 18.16 -34.31
CA LEU A 183 -12.23 17.37 -33.19
C LEU A 183 -11.69 15.95 -33.22
N SER A 184 -11.62 15.32 -34.39
CA SER A 184 -11.01 13.99 -34.56
C SER A 184 -9.53 13.99 -34.18
N GLY A 185 -8.79 15.03 -34.56
CA GLY A 185 -7.40 15.24 -34.13
C GLY A 185 -7.29 15.32 -32.60
N THR A 186 -8.12 16.15 -31.97
CA THR A 186 -8.15 16.30 -30.52
C THR A 186 -8.45 14.97 -29.80
N ILE A 187 -9.38 14.19 -30.33
CA ILE A 187 -9.74 12.86 -29.77
C ILE A 187 -8.57 11.88 -29.89
N ILE A 188 -7.85 11.90 -31.00
CA ILE A 188 -6.62 11.08 -31.20
C ILE A 188 -5.56 11.49 -30.18
N ASP A 189 -5.38 12.79 -29.94
CA ASP A 189 -4.41 13.28 -28.96
C ASP A 189 -4.79 12.92 -27.53
N ILE A 190 -6.09 12.96 -27.20
CA ILE A 190 -6.60 12.48 -25.92
C ILE A 190 -6.34 10.99 -25.74
N ARG A 191 -6.57 10.15 -26.76
CA ARG A 191 -6.25 8.72 -26.72
C ARG A 191 -4.77 8.49 -26.48
N LYS A 192 -3.88 9.16 -27.22
CA LYS A 192 -2.44 9.08 -26.99
C LYS A 192 -2.04 9.51 -25.59
N THR A 193 -2.67 10.53 -25.06
CA THR A 193 -2.44 10.98 -23.67
C THR A 193 -2.84 9.91 -22.66
N ILE A 194 -4.02 9.26 -22.84
CA ILE A 194 -4.48 8.16 -21.99
C ILE A 194 -3.52 6.96 -22.09
N GLU A 195 -3.08 6.59 -23.28
CA GLU A 195 -2.09 5.53 -23.49
C GLU A 195 -0.77 5.86 -22.80
N SER A 196 -0.29 7.10 -22.93
CA SER A 196 0.93 7.59 -22.26
C SER A 196 0.79 7.57 -20.73
N VAL A 197 -0.36 7.96 -20.18
CA VAL A 197 -0.63 7.87 -18.74
C VAL A 197 -0.66 6.43 -18.28
N ASN A 198 -1.31 5.53 -19.02
CA ASN A 198 -1.33 4.11 -18.71
C ASN A 198 0.09 3.49 -18.74
N SER A 199 0.91 3.83 -19.73
CA SER A 199 2.32 3.43 -19.78
C SER A 199 3.11 3.96 -18.60
N MET A 200 2.98 5.25 -18.28
CA MET A 200 3.64 5.85 -17.12
C MET A 200 3.23 5.17 -15.80
N VAL A 201 1.97 4.82 -15.65
CA VAL A 201 1.48 4.09 -14.48
C VAL A 201 2.11 2.70 -14.42
N ALA A 202 2.17 1.98 -15.53
CA ALA A 202 2.78 0.66 -15.61
C ALA A 202 4.30 0.72 -15.33
N ASP A 203 5.01 1.67 -15.94
CA ASP A 203 6.45 1.87 -15.74
C ASP A 203 6.77 2.26 -14.28
N ASN A 204 5.94 3.10 -13.67
CA ASN A 204 6.10 3.46 -12.26
C ASN A 204 5.83 2.27 -11.32
N GLN A 205 4.87 1.41 -11.63
CA GLN A 205 4.65 0.17 -10.87
C GLN A 205 5.86 -0.74 -10.92
N GLU A 206 6.45 -0.93 -12.10
CA GLU A 206 7.64 -1.77 -12.27
C GLU A 206 8.87 -1.15 -11.59
N ASN A 207 9.09 0.16 -11.75
CA ASN A 207 10.18 0.88 -11.07
C ASN A 207 10.06 0.83 -9.55
N LEU A 208 8.85 0.92 -9.01
CA LEU A 208 8.59 0.78 -7.58
C LEU A 208 8.90 -0.64 -7.09
N LYS A 209 8.52 -1.65 -7.87
CA LYS A 209 8.82 -3.05 -7.55
C LYS A 209 10.33 -3.28 -7.51
N ILE A 210 11.06 -2.82 -8.53
CA ILE A 210 12.54 -2.90 -8.58
C ILE A 210 13.18 -2.16 -7.40
N THR A 211 12.68 -0.98 -7.05
CA THR A 211 13.19 -0.19 -5.91
C THR A 211 12.99 -0.92 -4.59
N ILE A 212 11.82 -1.53 -4.39
CA ILE A 212 11.51 -2.34 -3.20
C ILE A 212 12.42 -3.57 -3.12
N GLU A 213 12.61 -4.28 -4.23
CA GLU A 213 13.50 -5.44 -4.31
C GLU A 213 14.96 -5.07 -4.01
N ASN A 214 15.44 -3.96 -4.57
CA ASN A 214 16.80 -3.46 -4.32
C ASN A 214 16.99 -3.03 -2.86
N THR A 215 16.01 -2.38 -2.26
CA THR A 215 16.06 -1.98 -0.84
C THR A 215 16.09 -3.20 0.08
N ARG A 216 15.36 -4.26 -0.28
CA ARG A 216 15.35 -5.53 0.45
C ARG A 216 16.70 -6.27 0.40
N ASN A 217 17.45 -6.10 -0.69
CA ASN A 217 18.76 -6.75 -0.86
C ASN A 217 19.91 -5.99 -0.17
N ILE A 218 19.67 -4.78 0.33
CA ILE A 218 20.66 -3.93 1.04
C ILE A 218 20.54 -4.08 2.58
N THR A 219 19.43 -4.61 3.07
CA THR A 219 19.17 -4.89 4.50
C THR A 219 19.42 -6.34 4.84
#